data_39a054d7f75b71d40a94c7aedf5086a1
#
_entry.id   39a054d7f75b71d40a94c7aedf5086a1
#
_cell.length_a   1.000
_cell.length_b   1.000
_cell.length_c   1.000
_cell.angle_alpha   90.00
_cell.angle_beta   90.00
_cell.angle_gamma   90.00
#
_symmetry.space_group_name_H-M   'P 1'
#
loop_
_entity.id
_entity.type
_entity.pdbx_description
1 polymer ?
#
loop_
_entity_poly.entity_id
_entity_poly.type
_entity_poly.pdbx_seq_one_letter_code
_entity_poly.pdbx_strand_id
1 'polypeptide(L)'
;MSKREDYKRLIVFCLASLVVLAQMAVFAYVWYTVYRGQIDEPFWRKGNWVLIAIYGLLFAMFAKLYGGLKVGYLKRIDVFYSLTLALLCTNVVEYLEITLINRWFLSVGPMIEMTMVQLVLIVIWIFGSRHIYSRLYRARRLLVIYGDRDPGDDLIHKMNSRKDKYDISDKVHVSLGETEIHKMMRNYDGVIIWDLPSMERNRYLKFCFAHSIRCYISPKISDIILMGSERIHLFDTPLLMSRNMGLAVDQRVAKRIMDILVSGIGIVITSPIMLLIAIAVKAYDRGPVFYFQDRLTIGGKPFKICKFRSMCVDSEKNGARLASKHDSRITPVGHVLRNLHLDELPQLFNVFKGDMSLVQSIVGLKYSRLELDTIQI
;
A
#
# COMPACT_ATOMS: atom_id res chain seq x y z
N MET A 1 10.64 -17.18 -25.68
CA MET A 1 9.44 -16.84 -24.85
C MET A 1 8.32 -17.80 -25.19
N SER A 2 7.65 -18.38 -24.20
CA SER A 2 6.51 -19.28 -24.47
C SER A 2 5.33 -18.45 -24.99
N LYS A 3 4.63 -18.91 -26.05
CA LYS A 3 3.39 -18.31 -26.59
C LYS A 3 2.36 -17.97 -25.50
N ARG A 4 2.43 -18.61 -24.33
CA ARG A 4 1.57 -18.34 -23.16
C ARG A 4 1.85 -16.99 -22.46
N GLU A 5 3.07 -16.44 -22.55
CA GLU A 5 3.37 -15.12 -21.94
C GLU A 5 2.75 -13.97 -22.75
N ASP A 6 2.54 -14.14 -24.05
CA ASP A 6 1.95 -13.13 -24.92
C ASP A 6 0.45 -12.92 -24.58
N TYR A 7 -0.26 -13.99 -24.22
CA TYR A 7 -1.67 -13.93 -23.83
C TYR A 7 -1.90 -13.53 -22.38
N LYS A 8 -0.84 -13.34 -21.60
CA LYS A 8 -0.96 -13.03 -20.16
C LYS A 8 -1.77 -11.77 -19.88
N ARG A 9 -1.53 -10.73 -20.68
CA ARG A 9 -2.25 -9.45 -20.52
C ARG A 9 -3.73 -9.62 -20.83
N LEU A 10 -4.07 -10.38 -21.85
CA LEU A 10 -5.43 -10.65 -22.24
C LEU A 10 -6.17 -11.46 -21.17
N ILE A 11 -5.55 -12.53 -20.65
CA ILE A 11 -6.16 -13.36 -19.58
C ILE A 11 -6.40 -12.53 -18.31
N VAL A 12 -5.42 -11.71 -17.90
CA VAL A 12 -5.60 -10.82 -16.74
C VAL A 12 -6.69 -9.79 -16.99
N PHE A 13 -6.80 -9.26 -18.21
CA PHE A 13 -7.87 -8.35 -18.59
C PHE A 13 -9.25 -9.03 -18.55
N CYS A 14 -9.38 -10.24 -19.10
CA CYS A 14 -10.63 -11.00 -19.05
C CYS A 14 -11.05 -11.31 -17.60
N LEU A 15 -10.11 -11.72 -16.75
CA LEU A 15 -10.38 -11.96 -15.33
C LEU A 15 -10.81 -10.68 -14.59
N ALA A 16 -10.16 -9.54 -14.90
CA ALA A 16 -10.54 -8.24 -14.34
C ALA A 16 -11.94 -7.79 -14.82
N SER A 17 -12.22 -7.98 -16.10
CA SER A 17 -13.55 -7.65 -16.66
C SER A 17 -14.65 -8.51 -16.03
N LEU A 18 -14.37 -9.76 -15.72
CA LEU A 18 -15.35 -10.67 -15.11
C LEU A 18 -15.83 -10.15 -13.74
N VAL A 19 -14.93 -9.67 -12.87
CA VAL A 19 -15.34 -9.15 -11.57
C VAL A 19 -16.14 -7.87 -11.72
N VAL A 20 -15.76 -6.98 -12.64
CA VAL A 20 -16.50 -5.74 -12.90
C VAL A 20 -17.93 -6.06 -13.38
N LEU A 21 -18.06 -6.97 -14.35
CA LEU A 21 -19.37 -7.38 -14.87
C LEU A 21 -20.22 -8.09 -13.79
N ALA A 22 -19.60 -8.88 -12.92
CA ALA A 22 -20.33 -9.52 -11.82
C ALA A 22 -20.87 -8.48 -10.83
N GLN A 23 -20.09 -7.46 -10.47
CA GLN A 23 -20.55 -6.38 -9.60
C GLN A 23 -21.67 -5.55 -10.25
N MET A 24 -21.54 -5.24 -11.55
CA MET A 24 -22.58 -4.57 -12.33
C MET A 24 -23.88 -5.37 -12.36
N ALA A 25 -23.80 -6.68 -12.53
CA ALA A 25 -24.99 -7.55 -12.59
C ALA A 25 -25.74 -7.55 -11.25
N VAL A 26 -25.02 -7.61 -10.11
CA VAL A 26 -25.67 -7.53 -8.79
C VAL A 26 -26.32 -6.16 -8.58
N PHE A 27 -25.61 -5.09 -8.92
CA PHE A 27 -26.19 -3.75 -8.85
C PHE A 27 -27.43 -3.61 -9.76
N ALA A 28 -27.36 -4.08 -11.01
CA ALA A 28 -28.48 -4.07 -11.93
C ALA A 28 -29.69 -4.83 -11.38
N TYR A 29 -29.47 -5.99 -10.78
CA TYR A 29 -30.54 -6.75 -10.14
C TYR A 29 -31.22 -5.94 -9.04
N VAL A 30 -30.46 -5.37 -8.09
CA VAL A 30 -31.02 -4.57 -6.99
C VAL A 30 -31.68 -3.28 -7.52
N TRP A 31 -31.10 -2.65 -8.53
CA TRP A 31 -31.69 -1.51 -9.19
C TRP A 31 -33.09 -1.83 -9.73
N TYR A 32 -33.23 -2.89 -10.53
CA TYR A 32 -34.51 -3.24 -11.17
C TYR A 32 -35.54 -3.80 -10.19
N THR A 33 -35.13 -4.48 -9.11
CA THR A 33 -36.05 -5.11 -8.17
C THR A 33 -36.49 -4.19 -7.05
N VAL A 34 -35.64 -3.24 -6.64
CA VAL A 34 -35.87 -2.42 -5.43
C VAL A 34 -35.97 -0.94 -5.77
N TYR A 35 -34.86 -0.33 -6.22
CA TYR A 35 -34.77 1.14 -6.28
C TYR A 35 -35.61 1.76 -7.42
N ARG A 36 -35.65 1.13 -8.58
CA ARG A 36 -36.43 1.64 -9.73
C ARG A 36 -37.89 1.84 -9.41
N GLY A 37 -38.47 0.97 -8.56
CA GLY A 37 -39.90 1.09 -8.19
C GLY A 37 -40.19 2.14 -7.13
N GLN A 38 -39.16 2.70 -6.51
CA GLN A 38 -39.27 3.72 -5.45
C GLN A 38 -39.02 5.13 -5.95
N ILE A 39 -38.62 5.29 -7.21
CA ILE A 39 -38.36 6.60 -7.82
C ILE A 39 -39.64 7.11 -8.46
N ASP A 40 -40.06 8.33 -8.10
CA ASP A 40 -41.29 8.95 -8.57
C ASP A 40 -41.30 9.18 -10.09
N GLU A 41 -40.18 9.54 -10.67
CA GLU A 41 -39.98 9.71 -12.10
C GLU A 41 -38.97 8.71 -12.66
N PRO A 42 -39.39 7.46 -13.00
CA PRO A 42 -38.48 6.43 -13.46
C PRO A 42 -37.85 6.80 -14.81
N PHE A 43 -36.55 6.50 -14.93
CA PHE A 43 -35.85 6.68 -16.20
C PHE A 43 -36.53 5.94 -17.37
N TRP A 44 -36.53 6.55 -18.51
CA TRP A 44 -36.78 5.86 -19.77
C TRP A 44 -35.74 4.74 -19.97
N ARG A 45 -36.07 3.72 -20.77
CA ARG A 45 -35.26 2.49 -20.95
C ARG A 45 -33.73 2.74 -21.01
N LYS A 46 -33.27 3.80 -21.70
CA LYS A 46 -31.87 4.13 -21.88
C LYS A 46 -31.20 4.63 -20.60
N GLY A 47 -31.90 5.38 -19.75
CA GLY A 47 -31.33 5.91 -18.50
C GLY A 47 -30.93 4.84 -17.51
N ASN A 48 -31.68 3.74 -17.38
CA ASN A 48 -31.33 2.61 -16.52
C ASN A 48 -29.99 1.98 -16.92
N TRP A 49 -29.73 1.80 -18.21
CA TRP A 49 -28.47 1.25 -18.70
C TRP A 49 -27.29 2.20 -18.49
N VAL A 50 -27.53 3.52 -18.57
CA VAL A 50 -26.51 4.53 -18.28
C VAL A 50 -26.09 4.45 -16.82
N LEU A 51 -27.04 4.36 -15.90
CA LEU A 51 -26.77 4.22 -14.47
C LEU A 51 -25.93 2.97 -14.17
N ILE A 52 -26.34 1.82 -14.72
CA ILE A 52 -25.57 0.56 -14.55
C ILE A 52 -24.16 0.68 -15.15
N ALA A 53 -24.02 1.39 -16.28
CA ALA A 53 -22.71 1.61 -16.89
C ALA A 53 -21.82 2.54 -16.05
N ILE A 54 -22.40 3.59 -15.44
CA ILE A 54 -21.71 4.49 -14.52
C ILE A 54 -21.21 3.70 -13.31
N TYR A 55 -22.05 2.85 -12.71
CA TYR A 55 -21.65 1.96 -11.63
C TYR A 55 -20.42 1.13 -11.99
N GLY A 56 -20.45 0.46 -13.14
CA GLY A 56 -19.34 -0.37 -13.60
C GLY A 56 -18.07 0.42 -13.86
N LEU A 57 -18.20 1.62 -14.41
CA LEU A 57 -17.06 2.52 -14.65
C LEU A 57 -16.44 3.01 -13.34
N LEU A 58 -17.25 3.43 -12.37
CA LEU A 58 -16.80 3.84 -11.04
C LEU A 58 -16.08 2.70 -10.32
N PHE A 59 -16.68 1.51 -10.31
CA PHE A 59 -16.05 0.34 -9.70
C PHE A 59 -14.73 -0.01 -10.37
N ALA A 60 -14.67 -0.03 -11.71
CA ALA A 60 -13.44 -0.29 -12.45
C ALA A 60 -12.35 0.78 -12.18
N MET A 61 -12.76 2.05 -12.09
CA MET A 61 -11.87 3.16 -11.79
C MET A 61 -11.27 3.01 -10.38
N PHE A 62 -12.09 2.82 -9.35
CA PHE A 62 -11.60 2.64 -7.99
C PHE A 62 -10.78 1.35 -7.82
N ALA A 63 -11.24 0.23 -8.43
CA ALA A 63 -10.49 -1.02 -8.40
C ALA A 63 -9.11 -0.92 -9.08
N LYS A 64 -8.99 -0.12 -10.15
CA LYS A 64 -7.71 0.19 -10.80
C LYS A 64 -6.85 1.11 -9.92
N LEU A 65 -7.45 2.14 -9.32
CA LEU A 65 -6.77 3.11 -8.44
C LEU A 65 -6.13 2.42 -7.24
N TYR A 66 -6.88 1.56 -6.55
CA TYR A 66 -6.38 0.80 -5.40
C TYR A 66 -5.58 -0.44 -5.79
N GLY A 67 -5.47 -0.77 -7.08
CA GLY A 67 -4.69 -1.89 -7.57
C GLY A 67 -5.35 -3.26 -7.42
N GLY A 68 -6.64 -3.34 -7.11
CA GLY A 68 -7.39 -4.58 -6.90
C GLY A 68 -7.48 -5.50 -8.14
N LEU A 69 -7.30 -4.94 -9.35
CA LEU A 69 -7.30 -5.71 -10.60
C LEU A 69 -5.96 -6.34 -10.96
N LYS A 70 -4.91 -6.15 -10.13
CA LYS A 70 -3.56 -6.71 -10.37
C LYS A 70 -3.47 -8.18 -9.98
N VAL A 71 -4.19 -9.05 -10.69
CA VAL A 71 -4.18 -10.51 -10.48
C VAL A 71 -2.76 -11.07 -10.62
N GLY A 72 -2.33 -11.89 -9.66
CA GLY A 72 -1.00 -12.52 -9.65
C GLY A 72 0.16 -11.62 -9.21
N TYR A 73 -0.04 -10.34 -8.98
CA TYR A 73 1.00 -9.42 -8.45
C TYR A 73 0.92 -9.25 -6.93
N LEU A 74 -0.27 -8.99 -6.40
CA LEU A 74 -0.50 -8.74 -4.99
C LEU A 74 -0.79 -10.05 -4.22
N LYS A 75 -0.68 -10.00 -2.88
CA LYS A 75 -1.17 -11.07 -2.01
C LYS A 75 -2.71 -11.12 -2.07
N ARG A 76 -3.32 -12.26 -1.71
CA ARG A 76 -4.79 -12.41 -1.70
C ARG A 76 -5.47 -11.37 -0.81
N ILE A 77 -4.89 -11.16 0.37
CA ILE A 77 -5.37 -10.20 1.36
C ILE A 77 -5.33 -8.77 0.81
N ASP A 78 -4.25 -8.38 0.14
CA ASP A 78 -4.11 -7.03 -0.42
C ASP A 78 -5.14 -6.78 -1.54
N VAL A 79 -5.39 -7.79 -2.38
CA VAL A 79 -6.45 -7.72 -3.42
C VAL A 79 -7.82 -7.62 -2.78
N PHE A 80 -8.08 -8.37 -1.71
CA PHE A 80 -9.33 -8.30 -0.98
C PHE A 80 -9.58 -6.91 -0.41
N TYR A 81 -8.62 -6.33 0.31
CA TYR A 81 -8.76 -4.98 0.85
C TYR A 81 -8.94 -3.92 -0.25
N SER A 82 -8.18 -4.03 -1.34
CA SER A 82 -8.26 -3.10 -2.46
C SER A 82 -9.63 -3.14 -3.14
N LEU A 83 -10.18 -4.34 -3.40
CA LEU A 83 -11.50 -4.48 -4.01
C LEU A 83 -12.64 -4.13 -3.05
N THR A 84 -12.50 -4.47 -1.76
CA THR A 84 -13.48 -4.07 -0.73
C THR A 84 -13.56 -2.56 -0.61
N LEU A 85 -12.43 -1.87 -0.57
CA LEU A 85 -12.40 -0.40 -0.51
C LEU A 85 -13.01 0.21 -1.79
N ALA A 86 -12.66 -0.34 -2.97
CA ALA A 86 -13.26 0.09 -4.24
C ALA A 86 -14.77 -0.09 -4.25
N LEU A 87 -15.26 -1.22 -3.75
CA LEU A 87 -16.68 -1.52 -3.64
C LEU A 87 -17.40 -0.54 -2.72
N LEU A 88 -16.87 -0.31 -1.52
CA LEU A 88 -17.46 0.62 -0.56
C LEU A 88 -17.51 2.05 -1.10
N CYS A 89 -16.42 2.53 -1.73
CA CYS A 89 -16.40 3.84 -2.37
C CYS A 89 -17.44 3.94 -3.48
N THR A 90 -17.54 2.90 -4.33
CA THR A 90 -18.53 2.87 -5.43
C THR A 90 -19.96 2.89 -4.87
N ASN A 91 -20.28 2.04 -3.90
CA ASN A 91 -21.62 1.93 -3.35
C ASN A 91 -22.05 3.20 -2.61
N VAL A 92 -21.11 3.90 -1.95
CA VAL A 92 -21.40 5.20 -1.32
C VAL A 92 -21.73 6.26 -2.39
N VAL A 93 -20.91 6.36 -3.44
CA VAL A 93 -21.15 7.32 -4.53
C VAL A 93 -22.48 7.03 -5.22
N GLU A 94 -22.76 5.77 -5.52
CA GLU A 94 -23.99 5.33 -6.18
C GLU A 94 -25.24 5.59 -5.32
N TYR A 95 -25.15 5.33 -4.00
CA TYR A 95 -26.23 5.64 -3.08
C TYR A 95 -26.54 7.14 -3.05
N LEU A 96 -25.50 7.98 -3.08
CA LEU A 96 -25.69 9.43 -3.18
C LEU A 96 -26.32 9.83 -4.52
N GLU A 97 -25.89 9.19 -5.63
CA GLU A 97 -26.47 9.42 -6.96
C GLU A 97 -27.97 9.07 -6.99
N ILE A 98 -28.32 7.88 -6.51
CA ILE A 98 -29.73 7.44 -6.42
C ILE A 98 -30.55 8.39 -5.53
N THR A 99 -29.99 8.82 -4.40
CA THR A 99 -30.64 9.77 -3.47
C THR A 99 -30.88 11.13 -4.15
N LEU A 100 -29.91 11.63 -4.92
CA LEU A 100 -30.05 12.88 -5.67
C LEU A 100 -31.13 12.79 -6.74
N ILE A 101 -31.22 11.65 -7.43
CA ILE A 101 -32.25 11.40 -8.45
C ILE A 101 -33.64 11.38 -7.81
N ASN A 102 -33.75 10.72 -6.66
CA ASN A 102 -35.04 10.60 -5.96
C ASN A 102 -35.43 11.84 -5.15
N ARG A 103 -34.50 12.81 -4.96
CA ARG A 103 -34.67 14.02 -4.11
C ARG A 103 -34.85 13.75 -2.62
N TRP A 104 -34.97 12.49 -2.19
CA TRP A 104 -35.13 12.04 -0.80
C TRP A 104 -34.23 10.85 -0.50
N PHE A 105 -33.84 10.70 0.77
CA PHE A 105 -33.06 9.54 1.20
C PHE A 105 -33.91 8.26 1.12
N LEU A 106 -33.44 7.32 0.33
CA LEU A 106 -34.02 5.98 0.23
C LEU A 106 -33.49 5.07 1.36
N SER A 107 -34.16 3.93 1.54
CA SER A 107 -33.68 2.93 2.52
C SER A 107 -32.28 2.44 2.16
N VAL A 108 -31.38 2.45 3.14
CA VAL A 108 -29.99 1.95 3.01
C VAL A 108 -29.93 0.42 3.06
N GLY A 109 -30.96 -0.23 3.64
CA GLY A 109 -30.99 -1.70 3.84
C GLY A 109 -30.62 -2.50 2.58
N PRO A 110 -31.32 -2.31 1.45
CA PRO A 110 -31.01 -3.03 0.20
C PRO A 110 -29.59 -2.81 -0.32
N MET A 111 -29.02 -1.61 -0.08
CA MET A 111 -27.63 -1.32 -0.45
C MET A 111 -26.63 -2.12 0.42
N ILE A 112 -26.92 -2.28 1.70
CA ILE A 112 -26.12 -3.10 2.62
C ILE A 112 -26.19 -4.58 2.20
N GLU A 113 -27.39 -5.11 1.96
CA GLU A 113 -27.58 -6.49 1.49
C GLU A 113 -26.83 -6.74 0.18
N MET A 114 -26.97 -5.82 -0.78
CA MET A 114 -26.22 -5.84 -2.03
C MET A 114 -24.70 -5.89 -1.78
N THR A 115 -24.19 -5.02 -0.90
CA THR A 115 -22.77 -4.96 -0.57
C THR A 115 -22.27 -6.28 0.01
N MET A 116 -23.05 -6.95 0.86
CA MET A 116 -22.68 -8.26 1.41
C MET A 116 -22.58 -9.33 0.33
N VAL A 117 -23.55 -9.39 -0.59
CA VAL A 117 -23.50 -10.33 -1.73
C VAL A 117 -22.27 -10.03 -2.61
N GLN A 118 -22.00 -8.78 -2.87
CA GLN A 118 -20.86 -8.35 -3.68
C GLN A 118 -19.52 -8.71 -3.02
N LEU A 119 -19.39 -8.61 -1.70
CA LEU A 119 -18.20 -9.05 -0.96
C LEU A 119 -17.97 -10.56 -1.11
N VAL A 120 -19.03 -11.35 -1.03
CA VAL A 120 -18.93 -12.81 -1.25
C VAL A 120 -18.43 -13.11 -2.67
N LEU A 121 -18.95 -12.41 -3.68
CA LEU A 121 -18.50 -12.57 -5.07
C LEU A 121 -17.02 -12.16 -5.25
N ILE A 122 -16.56 -11.11 -4.58
CA ILE A 122 -15.13 -10.72 -4.57
C ILE A 122 -14.27 -11.86 -4.01
N VAL A 123 -14.67 -12.47 -2.90
CA VAL A 123 -13.94 -13.60 -2.31
C VAL A 123 -13.87 -14.78 -3.29
N ILE A 124 -15.00 -15.18 -3.84
CA ILE A 124 -15.07 -16.27 -4.84
C ILE A 124 -14.17 -15.97 -6.05
N TRP A 125 -14.22 -14.73 -6.55
CA TRP A 125 -13.40 -14.32 -7.68
C TRP A 125 -11.90 -14.33 -7.35
N ILE A 126 -11.49 -13.91 -6.15
CA ILE A 126 -10.08 -13.95 -5.72
C ILE A 126 -9.54 -15.38 -5.74
N PHE A 127 -10.29 -16.32 -5.21
CA PHE A 127 -9.87 -17.74 -5.22
C PHE A 127 -9.87 -18.32 -6.63
N GLY A 128 -10.91 -18.08 -7.41
CA GLY A 128 -11.03 -18.56 -8.79
C GLY A 128 -9.97 -17.99 -9.72
N SER A 129 -9.81 -16.66 -9.73
CA SER A 129 -8.82 -15.98 -10.57
C SER A 129 -7.39 -16.45 -10.26
N ARG A 130 -7.07 -16.64 -8.97
CA ARG A 130 -5.75 -17.13 -8.57
C ARG A 130 -5.53 -18.58 -8.95
N HIS A 131 -6.54 -19.44 -8.84
CA HIS A 131 -6.45 -20.82 -9.26
C HIS A 131 -6.17 -20.92 -10.77
N ILE A 132 -6.91 -20.16 -11.57
CA ILE A 132 -6.70 -20.09 -13.03
C ILE A 132 -5.28 -19.58 -13.33
N TYR A 133 -4.88 -18.47 -12.66
CA TYR A 133 -3.57 -17.87 -12.88
C TYR A 133 -2.42 -18.81 -12.50
N SER A 134 -2.50 -19.52 -11.37
CA SER A 134 -1.45 -20.44 -10.92
C SER A 134 -1.32 -21.70 -11.79
N ARG A 135 -2.43 -22.17 -12.39
CA ARG A 135 -2.39 -23.27 -13.36
C ARG A 135 -1.75 -22.88 -14.70
N LEU A 136 -1.95 -21.63 -15.12
CA LEU A 136 -1.45 -21.15 -16.39
C LEU A 136 0.03 -20.71 -16.32
N TYR A 137 0.44 -20.17 -15.18
CA TYR A 137 1.76 -19.58 -14.99
C TYR A 137 2.49 -20.22 -13.82
N ARG A 138 3.50 -21.03 -14.13
CA ARG A 138 4.38 -21.63 -13.11
C ARG A 138 5.26 -20.59 -12.44
N ALA A 139 5.74 -20.91 -11.25
CA ALA A 139 6.76 -20.10 -10.57
C ALA A 139 8.01 -20.01 -11.46
N ARG A 140 8.62 -18.83 -11.48
CA ARG A 140 9.83 -18.57 -12.26
C ARG A 140 11.04 -19.01 -11.50
N ARG A 141 11.91 -19.78 -12.17
CA ARG A 141 13.22 -20.14 -11.64
C ARG A 141 14.13 -18.93 -11.71
N LEU A 142 14.65 -18.51 -10.58
CA LEU A 142 15.48 -17.33 -10.44
C LEU A 142 16.89 -17.69 -9.97
N LEU A 143 17.88 -17.07 -10.59
CA LEU A 143 19.27 -17.07 -10.17
C LEU A 143 19.56 -15.79 -9.38
N VAL A 144 20.16 -15.91 -8.19
CA VAL A 144 20.62 -14.75 -7.41
C VAL A 144 22.11 -14.56 -7.65
N ILE A 145 22.51 -13.39 -8.16
CA ILE A 145 23.90 -12.97 -8.27
C ILE A 145 24.15 -11.96 -7.15
N TYR A 146 25.13 -12.25 -6.31
CA TYR A 146 25.45 -11.41 -5.15
C TYR A 146 26.94 -11.09 -5.05
N GLY A 147 27.24 -9.96 -4.39
CA GLY A 147 28.60 -9.49 -4.10
C GLY A 147 28.95 -9.69 -2.63
N ASP A 148 29.52 -8.66 -2.01
CA ASP A 148 30.07 -8.72 -0.64
C ASP A 148 29.04 -9.11 0.42
N ARG A 149 27.76 -8.79 0.21
CA ARG A 149 26.67 -9.18 1.13
C ARG A 149 25.87 -10.33 0.53
N ASP A 150 25.93 -11.46 1.20
CA ASP A 150 24.97 -12.56 0.91
C ASP A 150 23.55 -12.00 1.08
N PRO A 151 22.63 -12.26 0.12
CA PRO A 151 21.22 -11.84 0.22
C PRO A 151 20.52 -12.30 1.50
N GLY A 152 21.17 -13.18 2.28
CA GLY A 152 20.70 -13.68 3.56
C GLY A 152 19.37 -14.44 3.45
N ASP A 153 18.98 -15.05 4.55
CA ASP A 153 17.70 -15.76 4.61
C ASP A 153 16.50 -14.83 4.45
N ASP A 154 16.65 -13.54 4.77
CA ASP A 154 15.56 -12.56 4.70
C ASP A 154 14.99 -12.33 3.29
N LEU A 155 15.84 -12.11 2.27
CA LEU A 155 15.38 -11.92 0.89
C LEU A 155 14.77 -13.21 0.37
N ILE A 156 15.49 -14.31 0.58
CA ILE A 156 15.08 -15.63 0.12
C ILE A 156 13.80 -16.05 0.80
N HIS A 157 13.69 -15.86 2.11
CA HIS A 157 12.48 -16.16 2.87
C HIS A 157 11.29 -15.31 2.39
N LYS A 158 11.49 -14.00 2.19
CA LYS A 158 10.46 -13.09 1.65
C LYS A 158 10.02 -13.50 0.25
N MET A 159 10.93 -13.88 -0.64
CA MET A 159 10.58 -14.32 -1.99
C MET A 159 9.97 -15.72 -1.98
N ASN A 160 10.47 -16.63 -1.18
CA ASN A 160 9.94 -17.98 -1.03
C ASN A 160 8.56 -18.01 -0.33
N SER A 161 8.18 -16.95 0.41
CA SER A 161 6.78 -16.81 0.86
C SER A 161 5.78 -16.69 -0.30
N ARG A 162 6.28 -16.44 -1.51
CA ARG A 162 5.54 -16.34 -2.79
C ARG A 162 5.98 -17.44 -3.76
N LYS A 163 6.05 -18.70 -3.32
CA LYS A 163 6.36 -19.89 -4.15
C LYS A 163 5.45 -20.04 -5.36
N ASP A 164 4.30 -19.42 -5.34
CA ASP A 164 3.39 -19.34 -6.48
C ASP A 164 3.95 -18.50 -7.63
N LYS A 165 4.96 -17.67 -7.38
CA LYS A 165 5.48 -16.70 -8.34
C LYS A 165 6.99 -16.80 -8.55
N TYR A 166 7.74 -17.08 -7.50
CA TYR A 166 9.18 -17.09 -7.47
C TYR A 166 9.71 -18.41 -6.92
N ASP A 167 10.71 -18.95 -7.58
CA ASP A 167 11.48 -20.11 -7.17
C ASP A 167 12.96 -19.74 -7.27
N ILE A 168 13.58 -19.46 -6.12
CA ILE A 168 15.02 -19.19 -6.07
C ILE A 168 15.73 -20.53 -6.10
N SER A 169 16.20 -20.91 -7.29
CA SER A 169 16.82 -22.20 -7.53
C SER A 169 18.29 -22.20 -7.12
N ASP A 170 19.02 -21.12 -7.42
CA ASP A 170 20.45 -21.06 -7.19
C ASP A 170 20.95 -19.67 -6.82
N LYS A 171 22.10 -19.64 -6.11
CA LYS A 171 22.85 -18.44 -5.78
C LYS A 171 24.27 -18.55 -6.35
N VAL A 172 24.79 -17.46 -6.86
CA VAL A 172 26.15 -17.39 -7.37
C VAL A 172 26.84 -16.11 -6.89
N HIS A 173 28.06 -16.27 -6.39
CA HIS A 173 28.88 -15.13 -6.02
C HIS A 173 29.59 -14.58 -7.28
N VAL A 174 29.77 -13.27 -7.33
CA VAL A 174 30.35 -12.56 -8.50
C VAL A 174 31.78 -13.02 -8.83
N SER A 175 32.51 -13.57 -7.87
CA SER A 175 33.87 -14.11 -8.06
C SER A 175 33.98 -15.31 -9.00
N LEU A 176 32.86 -15.97 -9.34
CA LEU A 176 32.85 -17.09 -10.30
C LEU A 176 33.33 -16.67 -11.73
N GLY A 177 33.29 -15.37 -11.98
CA GLY A 177 33.68 -14.81 -13.28
C GLY A 177 32.52 -14.59 -14.24
N GLU A 178 32.62 -13.51 -15.00
CA GLU A 178 31.54 -12.99 -15.85
C GLU A 178 31.04 -14.01 -16.88
N THR A 179 31.97 -14.75 -17.50
CA THR A 179 31.67 -15.72 -18.58
C THR A 179 30.81 -16.88 -18.08
N GLU A 180 31.13 -17.42 -16.90
CA GLU A 180 30.40 -18.54 -16.32
C GLU A 180 29.02 -18.07 -15.80
N ILE A 181 28.96 -16.90 -15.19
CA ILE A 181 27.69 -16.31 -14.76
C ILE A 181 26.78 -16.06 -15.96
N HIS A 182 27.27 -15.54 -17.08
CA HIS A 182 26.48 -15.33 -18.29
C HIS A 182 25.92 -16.65 -18.88
N LYS A 183 26.68 -17.75 -18.81
CA LYS A 183 26.17 -19.07 -19.20
C LYS A 183 25.05 -19.53 -18.28
N MET A 184 25.22 -19.36 -16.96
CA MET A 184 24.19 -19.71 -15.97
C MET A 184 22.92 -18.90 -16.20
N MET A 185 23.03 -17.58 -16.36
CA MET A 185 21.87 -16.66 -16.52
C MET A 185 20.90 -17.10 -17.62
N ARG A 186 21.42 -17.72 -18.70
CA ARG A 186 20.59 -18.20 -19.83
C ARG A 186 19.67 -19.37 -19.48
N ASN A 187 19.98 -20.10 -18.40
CA ASN A 187 19.25 -21.30 -17.98
C ASN A 187 18.09 -20.99 -17.02
N TYR A 188 17.91 -19.71 -16.64
CA TYR A 188 16.89 -19.27 -15.68
C TYR A 188 15.87 -18.33 -16.33
N ASP A 189 14.66 -18.30 -15.76
CA ASP A 189 13.57 -17.44 -16.22
C ASP A 189 13.78 -15.97 -15.84
N GLY A 190 14.70 -15.72 -14.91
CA GLY A 190 15.06 -14.38 -14.46
C GLY A 190 16.25 -14.40 -13.50
N VAL A 191 16.81 -13.22 -13.30
CA VAL A 191 17.98 -13.01 -12.46
C VAL A 191 17.71 -11.93 -11.44
N ILE A 192 18.19 -12.14 -10.21
CA ILE A 192 18.21 -11.13 -9.15
C ILE A 192 19.63 -10.67 -8.98
N ILE A 193 19.86 -9.37 -9.15
CA ILE A 193 21.16 -8.72 -8.91
C ILE A 193 21.08 -8.09 -7.51
N TRP A 194 21.86 -8.64 -6.58
CA TRP A 194 21.86 -8.23 -5.19
C TRP A 194 23.18 -7.63 -4.77
N ASP A 195 23.15 -6.38 -4.30
CA ASP A 195 24.26 -5.64 -3.70
C ASP A 195 25.60 -5.71 -4.46
N LEU A 196 25.57 -5.56 -5.76
CA LEU A 196 26.78 -5.47 -6.59
C LEU A 196 27.27 -4.02 -6.71
N PRO A 197 28.60 -3.80 -6.90
CA PRO A 197 29.14 -2.53 -7.34
C PRO A 197 28.48 -2.05 -8.63
N SER A 198 28.37 -0.73 -8.81
CA SER A 198 27.61 -0.15 -9.92
C SER A 198 28.12 -0.59 -11.30
N MET A 199 29.42 -0.78 -11.45
CA MET A 199 30.02 -1.21 -12.72
C MET A 199 29.58 -2.63 -13.10
N GLU A 200 29.72 -3.58 -12.17
CA GLU A 200 29.34 -4.99 -12.37
C GLU A 200 27.83 -5.14 -12.54
N ARG A 201 27.07 -4.48 -11.69
CA ARG A 201 25.61 -4.42 -11.79
C ARG A 201 25.16 -4.01 -13.19
N ASN A 202 25.76 -2.95 -13.74
CA ASN A 202 25.41 -2.44 -15.07
C ASN A 202 25.78 -3.42 -16.19
N ARG A 203 26.87 -4.20 -16.05
CA ARG A 203 27.24 -5.25 -17.01
C ARG A 203 26.18 -6.34 -17.06
N TYR A 204 25.81 -6.90 -15.91
CA TYR A 204 24.77 -7.94 -15.84
C TYR A 204 23.40 -7.42 -16.27
N LEU A 205 23.07 -6.17 -15.93
CA LEU A 205 21.83 -5.54 -16.39
C LEU A 205 21.77 -5.43 -17.92
N LYS A 206 22.85 -4.95 -18.55
CA LYS A 206 22.96 -4.86 -20.02
C LYS A 206 22.86 -6.24 -20.68
N PHE A 207 23.49 -7.24 -20.09
CA PHE A 207 23.42 -8.63 -20.58
C PHE A 207 21.97 -9.15 -20.50
N CYS A 208 21.29 -8.97 -19.36
CA CYS A 208 19.87 -9.33 -19.21
C CYS A 208 19.00 -8.66 -20.26
N PHE A 209 19.20 -7.36 -20.48
CA PHE A 209 18.44 -6.60 -21.46
C PHE A 209 18.68 -7.10 -22.90
N ALA A 210 19.94 -7.31 -23.27
CA ALA A 210 20.31 -7.80 -24.61
C ALA A 210 19.75 -9.19 -24.94
N HIS A 211 19.61 -10.04 -23.90
CA HIS A 211 19.12 -11.42 -24.08
C HIS A 211 17.64 -11.58 -23.65
N SER A 212 16.93 -10.48 -23.40
CA SER A 212 15.53 -10.50 -22.95
C SER A 212 15.30 -11.34 -21.67
N ILE A 213 16.31 -11.43 -20.80
CA ILE A 213 16.23 -12.09 -19.50
C ILE A 213 15.62 -11.11 -18.51
N ARG A 214 14.64 -11.56 -17.73
CA ARG A 214 14.02 -10.73 -16.70
C ARG A 214 15.00 -10.47 -15.57
N CYS A 215 15.21 -9.19 -15.23
CA CYS A 215 16.13 -8.78 -14.17
C CYS A 215 15.40 -8.09 -13.03
N TYR A 216 15.71 -8.49 -11.79
CA TYR A 216 15.29 -7.84 -10.54
C TYR A 216 16.54 -7.25 -9.90
N ILE A 217 16.48 -5.98 -9.51
CA ILE A 217 17.65 -5.26 -9.00
C ILE A 217 17.29 -4.67 -7.65
N SER A 218 18.17 -4.80 -6.66
CA SER A 218 18.09 -4.02 -5.43
C SER A 218 18.48 -2.56 -5.74
N PRO A 219 17.56 -1.58 -5.64
CA PRO A 219 17.88 -0.20 -5.98
C PRO A 219 18.87 0.38 -4.95
N LYS A 220 19.87 1.10 -5.46
CA LYS A 220 20.75 1.95 -4.64
C LYS A 220 20.12 3.35 -4.50
N ILE A 221 20.66 4.14 -3.58
CA ILE A 221 20.16 5.52 -3.33
C ILE A 221 20.15 6.36 -4.61
N SER A 222 21.21 6.26 -5.43
CA SER A 222 21.29 6.92 -6.73
C SER A 222 20.14 6.55 -7.67
N ASP A 223 19.75 5.26 -7.68
CA ASP A 223 18.65 4.81 -8.51
C ASP A 223 17.30 5.39 -8.04
N ILE A 224 17.09 5.44 -6.73
CA ILE A 224 15.88 6.03 -6.13
C ILE A 224 15.80 7.52 -6.48
N ILE A 225 16.92 8.26 -6.40
CA ILE A 225 16.99 9.67 -6.79
C ILE A 225 16.65 9.83 -8.28
N LEU A 226 17.23 9.00 -9.14
CA LEU A 226 16.98 9.05 -10.58
C LEU A 226 15.53 8.67 -10.95
N MET A 227 14.92 7.73 -10.23
CA MET A 227 13.51 7.37 -10.42
C MET A 227 12.55 8.52 -10.11
N GLY A 228 12.92 9.42 -9.19
CA GLY A 228 12.17 10.63 -8.85
C GLY A 228 12.52 11.85 -9.68
N SER A 229 13.44 11.74 -10.65
CA SER A 229 13.90 12.86 -11.47
C SER A 229 12.92 13.18 -12.59
N GLU A 230 12.78 14.45 -12.90
CA GLU A 230 11.96 14.94 -14.02
C GLU A 230 12.71 14.73 -15.34
N ARG A 231 12.01 14.19 -16.34
CA ARG A 231 12.56 14.03 -17.69
C ARG A 231 12.38 15.34 -18.45
N ILE A 232 13.49 15.94 -18.84
CA ILE A 232 13.51 17.13 -19.67
C ILE A 232 14.24 16.82 -20.99
N HIS A 233 13.79 17.47 -22.05
CA HIS A 233 14.47 17.42 -23.34
C HIS A 233 15.09 18.79 -23.61
N LEU A 234 16.40 18.82 -23.74
CA LEU A 234 17.11 20.00 -24.22
C LEU A 234 17.54 19.74 -25.67
N PHE A 235 16.80 20.30 -26.61
CA PHE A 235 16.86 19.93 -28.01
C PHE A 235 16.67 18.40 -28.19
N ASP A 236 17.60 17.72 -28.83
CA ASP A 236 17.56 16.26 -29.06
C ASP A 236 18.19 15.44 -27.92
N THR A 237 18.65 16.09 -26.85
CA THR A 237 19.33 15.42 -25.75
C THR A 237 18.36 15.20 -24.57
N PRO A 238 18.05 13.93 -24.23
CA PRO A 238 17.28 13.62 -23.05
C PRO A 238 18.12 13.82 -21.78
N LEU A 239 17.61 14.59 -20.83
CA LEU A 239 18.25 14.87 -19.56
C LEU A 239 17.33 14.46 -18.40
N LEU A 240 17.92 14.06 -17.28
CA LEU A 240 17.22 13.82 -16.03
C LEU A 240 17.56 14.95 -15.05
N MET A 241 16.56 15.73 -14.70
CA MET A 241 16.71 16.80 -13.73
C MET A 241 16.31 16.30 -12.35
N SER A 242 17.29 16.17 -11.46
CA SER A 242 17.05 15.85 -10.06
C SER A 242 17.16 17.10 -9.20
N ARG A 243 16.13 17.37 -8.42
CA ARG A 243 16.10 18.50 -7.46
C ARG A 243 15.60 18.00 -6.11
N ASN A 244 16.27 18.39 -5.04
CA ASN A 244 15.77 18.15 -3.68
C ASN A 244 14.91 19.34 -3.22
N MET A 245 13.80 19.59 -3.91
CA MET A 245 12.91 20.73 -3.62
C MET A 245 11.77 20.39 -2.65
N GLY A 246 11.68 19.15 -2.18
CA GLY A 246 10.54 18.70 -1.38
C GLY A 246 9.23 18.69 -2.19
N LEU A 247 8.11 18.77 -1.49
CA LEU A 247 6.79 18.84 -2.14
C LEU A 247 6.54 20.24 -2.70
N ALA A 248 5.99 20.34 -3.90
CA ALA A 248 5.49 21.58 -4.49
C ALA A 248 4.36 22.16 -3.62
N VAL A 249 4.05 23.45 -3.79
CA VAL A 249 3.07 24.16 -2.93
C VAL A 249 1.69 23.52 -3.04
N ASP A 250 1.24 23.22 -4.25
CA ASP A 250 -0.01 22.52 -4.54
C ASP A 250 -0.10 21.13 -3.87
N GLN A 251 0.98 20.37 -3.93
CA GLN A 251 1.10 19.08 -3.26
C GLN A 251 1.08 19.20 -1.73
N ARG A 252 1.70 20.25 -1.18
CA ARG A 252 1.66 20.53 0.27
C ARG A 252 0.26 20.89 0.74
N VAL A 253 -0.45 21.72 -0.05
CA VAL A 253 -1.84 22.09 0.25
C VAL A 253 -2.75 20.86 0.17
N ALA A 254 -2.69 20.10 -0.92
CA ALA A 254 -3.47 18.87 -1.08
C ALA A 254 -3.21 17.88 0.05
N LYS A 255 -1.93 17.68 0.39
CA LYS A 255 -1.53 16.83 1.52
C LYS A 255 -2.10 17.34 2.85
N ARG A 256 -2.06 18.64 3.10
CA ARG A 256 -2.58 19.23 4.34
C ARG A 256 -4.10 19.07 4.45
N ILE A 257 -4.83 19.27 3.37
CA ILE A 257 -6.28 19.02 3.32
C ILE A 257 -6.58 17.55 3.64
N MET A 258 -5.85 16.62 3.03
CA MET A 258 -5.99 15.19 3.31
C MET A 258 -5.69 14.86 4.78
N ASP A 259 -4.60 15.42 5.35
CA ASP A 259 -4.22 15.21 6.74
C ASP A 259 -5.33 15.69 7.70
N ILE A 260 -5.93 16.86 7.44
CA ILE A 260 -7.03 17.41 8.25
C ILE A 260 -8.29 16.56 8.13
N LEU A 261 -8.70 16.19 6.91
CA LEU A 261 -9.90 15.40 6.69
C LEU A 261 -9.79 14.01 7.33
N VAL A 262 -8.70 13.30 7.06
CA VAL A 262 -8.53 11.93 7.56
C VAL A 262 -8.33 11.92 9.08
N SER A 263 -7.54 12.86 9.64
CA SER A 263 -7.37 12.95 11.08
C SER A 263 -8.65 13.40 11.79
N GLY A 264 -9.42 14.33 11.22
CA GLY A 264 -10.70 14.78 11.77
C GLY A 264 -11.73 13.65 11.83
N ILE A 265 -11.92 12.93 10.71
CA ILE A 265 -12.78 11.74 10.65
C ILE A 265 -12.26 10.65 11.63
N GLY A 266 -10.95 10.43 11.64
CA GLY A 266 -10.30 9.48 12.54
C GLY A 266 -10.58 9.78 14.02
N ILE A 267 -10.45 11.04 14.44
CA ILE A 267 -10.76 11.47 15.81
C ILE A 267 -12.21 11.18 16.16
N VAL A 268 -13.16 11.52 15.29
CA VAL A 268 -14.59 11.28 15.54
C VAL A 268 -14.89 9.79 15.69
N ILE A 269 -14.38 8.95 14.75
CA ILE A 269 -14.63 7.50 14.77
C ILE A 269 -13.97 6.84 15.97
N THR A 270 -12.75 7.26 16.34
CA THR A 270 -11.99 6.61 17.42
C THR A 270 -12.29 7.24 18.81
N SER A 271 -13.03 8.35 18.88
CA SER A 271 -13.32 9.04 20.14
C SER A 271 -13.98 8.15 21.21
N PRO A 272 -14.94 7.24 20.92
CA PRO A 272 -15.49 6.35 21.94
C PRO A 272 -14.42 5.38 22.49
N ILE A 273 -13.56 4.86 21.61
CA ILE A 273 -12.46 3.96 21.99
C ILE A 273 -11.43 4.73 22.82
N MET A 274 -11.08 5.93 22.41
CA MET A 274 -10.14 6.78 23.13
C MET A 274 -10.67 7.13 24.54
N LEU A 275 -11.98 7.36 24.67
CA LEU A 275 -12.61 7.60 25.98
C LEU A 275 -12.51 6.37 26.90
N LEU A 276 -12.80 5.18 26.37
CA LEU A 276 -12.67 3.93 27.14
C LEU A 276 -11.23 3.69 27.60
N ILE A 277 -10.25 3.92 26.71
CA ILE A 277 -8.84 3.82 27.04
C ILE A 277 -8.44 4.84 28.11
N ALA A 278 -8.91 6.08 27.99
CA ALA A 278 -8.65 7.13 28.99
C ALA A 278 -9.16 6.74 30.38
N ILE A 279 -10.37 6.17 30.46
CA ILE A 279 -10.95 5.65 31.70
C ILE A 279 -10.12 4.50 32.25
N ALA A 280 -9.72 3.52 31.41
CA ALA A 280 -8.93 2.37 31.82
C ALA A 280 -7.56 2.77 32.38
N VAL A 281 -6.85 3.69 31.69
CA VAL A 281 -5.55 4.21 32.15
C VAL A 281 -5.71 4.99 33.47
N LYS A 282 -6.77 5.80 33.60
CA LYS A 282 -7.03 6.59 34.81
C LYS A 282 -7.42 5.72 35.98
N ALA A 283 -8.19 4.67 35.76
CA ALA A 283 -8.66 3.75 36.81
C ALA A 283 -7.53 2.90 37.39
N TYR A 284 -6.49 2.60 36.61
CA TYR A 284 -5.39 1.73 37.02
C TYR A 284 -4.52 2.35 38.10
N ASP A 285 -4.05 3.58 37.93
CA ASP A 285 -3.09 4.21 38.88
C ASP A 285 -3.41 5.69 39.21
N ARG A 286 -4.60 6.19 38.79
CA ARG A 286 -5.10 7.55 38.98
C ARG A 286 -4.17 8.66 38.46
N GLY A 287 -3.12 8.32 37.74
CA GLY A 287 -2.16 9.27 37.14
C GLY A 287 -2.68 9.97 35.86
N PRO A 288 -1.83 10.72 35.14
CA PRO A 288 -2.19 11.38 33.89
C PRO A 288 -2.51 10.36 32.79
N VAL A 289 -3.55 10.64 31.98
CA VAL A 289 -3.99 9.76 30.88
C VAL A 289 -3.02 9.82 29.71
N PHE A 290 -2.55 11.03 29.40
CA PHE A 290 -1.68 11.29 28.28
C PHE A 290 -0.22 11.40 28.73
N TYR A 291 0.66 10.96 27.83
CA TYR A 291 2.10 11.12 27.90
C TYR A 291 2.56 11.97 26.72
N PHE A 292 3.43 12.94 26.98
CA PHE A 292 3.98 13.83 25.98
C PHE A 292 5.47 13.63 25.86
N GLN A 293 5.96 13.43 24.66
CA GLN A 293 7.37 13.27 24.36
C GLN A 293 7.83 14.33 23.36
N ASP A 294 8.96 14.98 23.66
CA ASP A 294 9.55 15.94 22.75
C ASP A 294 10.12 15.24 21.51
N ARG A 295 9.75 15.73 20.35
CA ARG A 295 10.22 15.26 19.04
C ARG A 295 10.53 16.46 18.14
N LEU A 296 11.33 16.23 17.11
CA LEU A 296 11.65 17.26 16.12
C LEU A 296 10.81 17.06 14.86
N THR A 297 10.16 18.12 14.39
CA THR A 297 9.47 18.14 13.10
C THR A 297 10.40 18.65 12.00
N ILE A 298 9.88 18.78 10.78
CA ILE A 298 10.61 19.30 9.63
C ILE A 298 11.20 20.68 9.96
N GLY A 299 12.52 20.85 9.71
CA GLY A 299 13.22 22.09 10.03
C GLY A 299 13.82 22.13 11.45
N GLY A 300 13.77 21.00 12.20
CA GLY A 300 14.35 20.91 13.54
C GLY A 300 13.55 21.62 14.63
N LYS A 301 12.28 21.97 14.37
CA LYS A 301 11.41 22.58 15.37
C LYS A 301 10.92 21.53 16.36
N PRO A 302 11.05 21.75 17.69
CA PRO A 302 10.54 20.81 18.67
C PRO A 302 9.00 20.86 18.73
N PHE A 303 8.38 19.69 18.88
CA PHE A 303 6.95 19.56 19.17
C PHE A 303 6.72 18.40 20.14
N LYS A 304 5.57 18.40 20.80
CA LYS A 304 5.19 17.35 21.76
C LYS A 304 4.26 16.35 21.09
N ILE A 305 4.74 15.11 20.89
CA ILE A 305 3.89 14.02 20.42
C ILE A 305 3.04 13.53 21.57
N CYS A 306 1.73 13.39 21.34
CA CYS A 306 0.76 12.95 22.32
C CYS A 306 0.50 11.44 22.19
N LYS A 307 0.61 10.70 23.29
CA LYS A 307 0.29 9.27 23.37
C LYS A 307 -0.53 8.97 24.62
N PHE A 308 -1.25 7.86 24.64
CA PHE A 308 -1.74 7.33 25.91
C PHE A 308 -0.58 6.81 26.74
N ARG A 309 -0.62 7.07 28.05
CA ARG A 309 0.38 6.56 28.96
C ARG A 309 0.25 5.03 29.08
N SER A 310 1.30 4.33 28.74
CA SER A 310 1.42 2.88 28.79
C SER A 310 2.37 2.37 29.87
N MET A 311 3.08 3.29 30.56
CA MET A 311 4.02 2.99 31.65
C MET A 311 3.59 3.62 32.97
N CYS A 312 4.13 3.11 34.09
CA CYS A 312 3.91 3.66 35.43
C CYS A 312 4.37 5.13 35.52
N VAL A 313 3.79 5.91 36.44
CA VAL A 313 4.07 7.36 36.58
C VAL A 313 5.56 7.65 36.76
N ASP A 314 6.27 6.79 37.46
CA ASP A 314 7.68 6.98 37.85
C ASP A 314 8.69 6.30 36.91
N SER A 315 8.25 5.87 35.73
CA SER A 315 9.04 5.06 34.80
C SER A 315 10.33 5.71 34.28
N GLU A 316 10.44 7.04 34.32
CA GLU A 316 11.57 7.81 33.83
C GLU A 316 12.41 8.51 34.92
N LYS A 317 12.14 8.25 36.22
CA LYS A 317 12.92 8.85 37.32
C LYS A 317 14.42 8.57 37.24
N ASN A 318 14.82 7.45 36.63
CA ASN A 318 16.20 7.06 36.42
C ASN A 318 16.73 7.33 35.00
N GLY A 319 16.13 8.27 34.28
CA GLY A 319 16.48 8.64 32.91
C GLY A 319 15.75 7.82 31.85
N ALA A 320 15.68 8.38 30.64
CA ALA A 320 15.03 7.74 29.50
C ALA A 320 15.81 6.49 29.05
N ARG A 321 15.18 5.33 29.05
CA ARG A 321 15.73 4.07 28.56
C ARG A 321 14.82 3.47 27.51
N LEU A 322 15.41 2.84 26.48
CA LEU A 322 14.65 2.10 25.48
C LEU A 322 13.87 0.95 26.15
N ALA A 323 12.59 0.84 25.83
CA ALA A 323 11.73 -0.22 26.33
C ALA A 323 12.10 -1.57 25.71
N SER A 324 12.26 -2.61 26.53
CA SER A 324 12.42 -4.00 26.08
C SER A 324 11.07 -4.72 26.01
N LYS A 325 11.00 -5.91 25.37
CA LYS A 325 9.78 -6.72 25.28
C LYS A 325 9.17 -7.10 26.64
N HIS A 326 9.99 -7.18 27.69
CA HIS A 326 9.59 -7.56 29.07
C HIS A 326 9.94 -6.46 30.07
N ASP A 327 9.65 -5.21 29.74
CA ASP A 327 9.94 -4.06 30.60
C ASP A 327 8.90 -3.99 31.74
N SER A 328 9.37 -4.16 32.98
CA SER A 328 8.50 -4.12 34.19
C SER A 328 7.82 -2.78 34.44
N ARG A 329 8.23 -1.72 33.73
CA ARG A 329 7.60 -0.38 33.81
C ARG A 329 6.30 -0.28 33.03
N ILE A 330 6.01 -1.26 32.13
CA ILE A 330 4.79 -1.25 31.32
C ILE A 330 3.62 -1.77 32.17
N THR A 331 2.53 -1.01 32.23
CA THR A 331 1.32 -1.44 32.96
C THR A 331 0.60 -2.58 32.21
N PRO A 332 -0.20 -3.42 32.86
CA PRO A 332 -1.00 -4.44 32.18
C PRO A 332 -1.90 -3.85 31.07
N VAL A 333 -2.51 -2.70 31.31
CA VAL A 333 -3.27 -1.94 30.29
C VAL A 333 -2.33 -1.49 29.18
N GLY A 334 -1.14 -0.99 29.54
CA GLY A 334 -0.12 -0.55 28.59
C GLY A 334 0.38 -1.65 27.66
N HIS A 335 0.47 -2.90 28.11
CA HIS A 335 0.82 -4.04 27.26
C HIS A 335 -0.22 -4.25 26.15
N VAL A 336 -1.51 -4.19 26.47
CA VAL A 336 -2.57 -4.31 25.46
C VAL A 336 -2.52 -3.14 24.48
N LEU A 337 -2.38 -1.90 25.00
CA LEU A 337 -2.33 -0.70 24.16
C LEU A 337 -1.16 -0.75 23.17
N ARG A 338 0.04 -1.14 23.61
CA ARG A 338 1.24 -1.24 22.75
C ARG A 338 1.13 -2.36 21.72
N ASN A 339 0.63 -3.52 22.12
CA ASN A 339 0.45 -4.64 21.19
C ASN A 339 -0.51 -4.32 20.04
N LEU A 340 -1.52 -3.49 20.32
CA LEU A 340 -2.52 -3.06 19.34
C LEU A 340 -2.23 -1.68 18.75
N HIS A 341 -1.13 -1.03 19.14
CA HIS A 341 -0.78 0.35 18.77
C HIS A 341 -1.86 1.39 19.10
N LEU A 342 -2.73 1.09 20.07
CA LEU A 342 -3.79 1.99 20.49
C LEU A 342 -3.27 3.17 21.33
N ASP A 343 -2.08 3.04 21.91
CA ASP A 343 -1.39 4.10 22.64
C ASP A 343 -1.04 5.29 21.73
N GLU A 344 -1.00 5.10 20.43
CA GLU A 344 -0.66 6.14 19.45
C GLU A 344 -1.88 6.88 18.86
N LEU A 345 -3.13 6.45 19.18
CA LEU A 345 -4.34 7.11 18.68
C LEU A 345 -4.39 8.64 18.96
N PRO A 346 -3.91 9.15 20.11
CA PRO A 346 -3.88 10.60 20.35
C PRO A 346 -2.98 11.38 19.40
N GLN A 347 -2.08 10.74 18.65
CA GLN A 347 -1.28 11.42 17.64
C GLN A 347 -2.13 12.02 16.51
N LEU A 348 -3.36 11.53 16.32
CA LEU A 348 -4.32 12.14 15.38
C LEU A 348 -4.55 13.63 15.69
N PHE A 349 -4.50 14.05 16.96
CA PHE A 349 -4.57 15.47 17.32
C PHE A 349 -3.33 16.24 16.87
N ASN A 350 -2.13 15.65 16.92
CA ASN A 350 -0.92 16.27 16.39
C ASN A 350 -0.99 16.44 14.86
N VAL A 351 -1.55 15.43 14.17
CA VAL A 351 -1.76 15.53 12.70
C VAL A 351 -2.78 16.62 12.39
N PHE A 352 -3.91 16.64 13.09
CA PHE A 352 -4.95 17.64 12.87
C PHE A 352 -4.44 19.06 13.12
N LYS A 353 -3.63 19.27 14.16
CA LYS A 353 -2.97 20.54 14.47
C LYS A 353 -1.91 20.93 13.43
N GLY A 354 -1.20 19.95 12.84
CA GLY A 354 -0.17 20.14 11.84
C GLY A 354 1.25 20.00 12.36
N ASP A 355 1.43 19.49 13.55
CA ASP A 355 2.75 19.19 14.11
C ASP A 355 3.43 18.04 13.36
N MET A 356 2.62 17.09 12.81
CA MET A 356 3.05 15.96 12.03
C MET A 356 2.04 15.63 10.90
N SER A 357 2.35 14.67 10.05
CA SER A 357 1.50 14.21 8.96
C SER A 357 1.25 12.71 9.05
N LEU A 358 0.08 12.24 8.57
CA LEU A 358 -0.28 10.82 8.49
C LEU A 358 0.68 10.03 7.61
N VAL A 359 1.08 10.62 6.49
CA VAL A 359 2.00 9.98 5.54
C VAL A 359 3.27 10.79 5.47
N GLN A 360 4.37 10.21 5.97
CA GLN A 360 5.69 10.77 5.73
C GLN A 360 6.02 10.59 4.26
N SER A 361 6.24 11.67 3.51
CA SER A 361 6.72 11.55 2.14
C SER A 361 8.10 10.91 2.16
N ILE A 362 8.32 9.88 1.32
CA ILE A 362 9.61 9.20 1.17
C ILE A 362 10.72 10.19 0.77
N VAL A 363 10.36 11.30 0.11
CA VAL A 363 11.23 12.44 -0.20
C VAL A 363 11.71 13.18 1.06
N GLY A 364 11.05 12.96 2.20
CA GLY A 364 11.42 13.55 3.50
C GLY A 364 12.28 12.63 4.38
N LEU A 365 12.81 11.54 3.87
CA LEU A 365 13.96 10.88 4.50
C LEU A 365 15.11 11.90 4.49
N LYS A 366 15.12 12.77 5.49
CA LYS A 366 16.32 13.49 5.87
C LYS A 366 17.33 12.40 6.24
N TYR A 367 18.22 12.11 5.31
CA TYR A 367 19.56 11.76 5.73
C TYR A 367 19.95 12.91 6.68
N SER A 368 20.09 12.60 7.97
CA SER A 368 20.67 13.58 8.89
C SER A 368 21.99 14.02 8.24
N ARG A 369 22.32 15.29 8.29
CA ARG A 369 23.60 15.82 7.77
C ARG A 369 24.79 14.97 8.20
N LEU A 370 24.71 14.33 9.37
CA LEU A 370 25.67 13.41 9.94
C LEU A 370 25.91 12.10 9.14
N GLU A 371 24.90 11.59 8.38
CA GLU A 371 25.10 10.40 7.56
C GLU A 371 25.65 10.72 6.16
N LEU A 372 25.44 11.94 5.66
CA LEU A 372 26.04 12.38 4.40
C LEU A 372 27.55 12.66 4.54
N ASP A 373 28.00 13.10 5.72
CA ASP A 373 29.41 13.34 6.01
C ASP A 373 30.20 12.07 6.29
N THR A 374 29.53 10.93 6.53
CA THR A 374 30.17 9.63 6.78
C THR A 374 30.30 8.78 5.50
N ILE A 375 29.69 9.20 4.38
CA ILE A 375 29.92 8.64 3.05
C ILE A 375 31.03 9.45 2.39
N GLN A 376 32.24 9.32 2.94
CA GLN A 376 33.43 9.69 2.18
C GLN A 376 33.61 8.69 1.03
N ILE A 377 33.71 9.25 -0.17
CA ILE A 377 34.08 8.79 -1.50
C ILE A 377 35.05 7.61 -1.50
#